data_9d981c375abd4fb758a16667c24def64
#
_entry.id   9d981c375abd4fb758a16667c24def64
#
_cell.length_a   1.000
_cell.length_b   1.000
_cell.length_c   1.000
_cell.angle_alpha   90.00
_cell.angle_beta   90.00
_cell.angle_gamma   90.00
#
_symmetry.space_group_name_H-M   'P 1'
#
loop_
_entity.id
_entity.type
_entity.pdbx_description
1 polymer ?
#
loop_
_entity_poly.entity_id
_entity_poly.type
_entity_poly.pdbx_seq_one_letter_code
_entity_poly.pdbx_strand_id
1 'polypeptide(L)'
;NTTMNTSHERRLALQQNPDILKGILRGIEKEGLRVDALGQLAKTPHPRAIGSALTNAHITPYHAGALLELITEPQARVEDVLQELADIHTFVAGKLDQEIIWNQSMPALLPAEKEIAIAWYGTSNTGMLKHVYRRGLAERYGKPMQCIAGVHYNFSLPDGIWPLLNVCGDNLQDQRSNGYLALIRNFTRYSWLLMYLFGASPVLDANCLQGRSNNLDKIDDDTLTMPWATSLRMSDLGYHNKEAQAELQLCYNDLDTFVMRMYHAAVTSWPDYEKLGTHRDGEWIQLNTHILQIENEYYSSIRPKRTTQRSERLQRLPARAPGHAQPH
;
A
#
# COMPACT_ATOMS: atom_id res chain seq x y z
N ASN A 1 -33.39 -14.93 -19.31
CA ASN A 1 -33.17 -13.70 -20.09
C ASN A 1 -32.40 -12.68 -19.21
N THR A 2 -31.11 -12.85 -19.15
CA THR A 2 -30.22 -11.87 -18.47
C THR A 2 -30.01 -10.74 -19.48
N THR A 3 -30.81 -9.69 -19.40
CA THR A 3 -30.57 -8.45 -20.11
C THR A 3 -29.21 -7.93 -19.62
N MET A 4 -28.16 -8.04 -20.44
CA MET A 4 -26.88 -7.42 -20.15
C MET A 4 -27.10 -5.91 -20.18
N ASN A 5 -27.03 -5.31 -19.01
CA ASN A 5 -27.16 -3.87 -18.87
C ASN A 5 -25.95 -3.23 -19.58
N THR A 6 -26.20 -2.50 -20.64
CA THR A 6 -25.15 -1.86 -21.43
C THR A 6 -24.50 -0.73 -20.64
N SER A 7 -23.26 -0.36 -20.99
CA SER A 7 -22.61 0.81 -20.40
C SER A 7 -23.44 2.08 -20.55
N HIS A 8 -24.24 2.17 -21.61
CA HIS A 8 -25.15 3.29 -21.84
C HIS A 8 -26.29 3.34 -20.80
N GLU A 9 -26.93 2.23 -20.51
CA GLU A 9 -28.01 2.14 -19.51
C GLU A 9 -27.52 2.46 -18.10
N ARG A 10 -26.34 1.96 -17.74
CA ARG A 10 -25.69 2.30 -16.45
C ARG A 10 -25.41 3.80 -16.31
N ARG A 11 -24.92 4.41 -17.39
CA ARG A 11 -24.69 5.87 -17.42
C ARG A 11 -26.00 6.64 -17.27
N LEU A 12 -27.06 6.23 -17.97
CA LEU A 12 -28.37 6.84 -17.85
C LEU A 12 -28.95 6.70 -16.43
N ALA A 13 -28.82 5.52 -15.82
CA ALA A 13 -29.25 5.31 -14.44
C ALA A 13 -28.54 6.26 -13.46
N LEU A 14 -27.23 6.48 -13.60
CA LEU A 14 -26.51 7.46 -12.79
C LEU A 14 -26.91 8.89 -13.08
N GLN A 15 -27.16 9.25 -14.35
CA GLN A 15 -27.62 10.61 -14.72
C GLN A 15 -29.01 10.92 -14.14
N GLN A 16 -29.87 9.91 -14.05
CA GLN A 16 -31.21 10.05 -13.47
C GLN A 16 -31.21 10.04 -11.94
N ASN A 17 -30.15 9.55 -11.32
CA ASN A 17 -30.00 9.43 -9.86
C ASN A 17 -28.65 10.02 -9.37
N PRO A 18 -28.35 11.29 -9.70
CA PRO A 18 -27.02 11.85 -9.41
C PRO A 18 -26.71 11.95 -7.91
N ASP A 19 -27.72 12.05 -7.08
CA ASP A 19 -27.55 12.20 -5.61
C ASP A 19 -26.91 10.97 -4.96
N ILE A 20 -26.99 9.80 -5.59
CA ILE A 20 -26.34 8.60 -5.07
C ILE A 20 -24.82 8.78 -5.00
N LEU A 21 -24.24 9.58 -5.90
CA LEU A 21 -22.81 9.85 -5.94
C LEU A 21 -22.31 10.70 -4.76
N LYS A 22 -23.23 11.39 -4.06
CA LYS A 22 -22.88 12.13 -2.82
C LYS A 22 -22.50 11.20 -1.68
N GLY A 23 -22.88 9.92 -1.74
CA GLY A 23 -22.48 8.89 -0.79
C GLY A 23 -21.09 8.29 -1.03
N ILE A 24 -20.35 8.74 -2.02
CA ILE A 24 -18.97 8.32 -2.26
C ILE A 24 -18.10 8.80 -1.10
N LEU A 25 -17.35 7.88 -0.49
CA LEU A 25 -16.35 8.21 0.52
C LEU A 25 -14.94 8.05 -0.06
N ARG A 26 -14.06 8.94 0.36
CA ARG A 26 -12.66 8.95 -0.02
C ARG A 26 -11.77 9.30 1.14
N GLY A 27 -10.58 8.70 1.18
CA GLY A 27 -9.57 8.96 2.19
C GLY A 27 -8.18 8.86 1.58
N ILE A 28 -7.21 9.47 2.23
CA ILE A 28 -5.82 9.50 1.77
C ILE A 28 -4.93 8.88 2.85
N GLU A 29 -4.00 8.03 2.41
CA GLU A 29 -2.86 7.59 3.20
C GLU A 29 -1.61 8.10 2.48
N LYS A 30 -0.97 9.14 3.01
CA LYS A 30 0.19 9.77 2.39
C LYS A 30 1.45 9.43 3.16
N GLU A 31 2.38 8.80 2.47
CA GLU A 31 3.71 8.51 2.99
C GLU A 31 4.68 9.67 2.73
N GLY A 32 5.68 9.79 3.59
CA GLY A 32 6.76 10.76 3.44
C GLY A 32 7.93 10.44 4.35
N LEU A 33 9.14 10.52 3.82
CA LEU A 33 10.36 10.31 4.58
C LEU A 33 10.64 11.51 5.46
N ARG A 34 11.06 11.29 6.71
CA ARG A 34 11.74 12.30 7.49
C ARG A 34 13.18 12.41 6.99
N VAL A 35 13.59 13.62 6.67
CA VAL A 35 14.94 13.95 6.22
C VAL A 35 15.45 15.19 6.96
N ASP A 36 16.74 15.36 6.99
CA ASP A 36 17.36 16.61 7.46
C ASP A 36 17.28 17.72 6.38
N ALA A 37 17.82 18.89 6.71
CA ALA A 37 17.82 20.04 5.80
C ALA A 37 18.65 19.82 4.52
N LEU A 38 19.49 18.81 4.47
CA LEU A 38 20.30 18.43 3.29
C LEU A 38 19.66 17.31 2.49
N GLY A 39 18.47 16.84 2.88
CA GLY A 39 17.77 15.74 2.21
C GLY A 39 18.27 14.34 2.60
N GLN A 40 19.11 14.23 3.63
CA GLN A 40 19.59 12.92 4.10
C GLN A 40 18.51 12.24 4.95
N LEU A 41 18.37 10.93 4.78
CA LEU A 41 17.40 10.14 5.55
C LEU A 41 17.61 10.30 7.05
N ALA A 42 16.56 10.65 7.79
CA ALA A 42 16.62 10.79 9.24
C ALA A 42 17.01 9.46 9.91
N LYS A 43 17.93 9.55 10.88
CA LYS A 43 18.39 8.40 11.68
C LYS A 43 17.75 8.37 13.08
N THR A 44 16.97 9.37 13.42
CA THR A 44 16.27 9.49 14.70
C THR A 44 15.12 8.48 14.79
N PRO A 45 14.79 7.97 15.99
CA PRO A 45 13.64 7.12 16.19
C PRO A 45 12.32 7.87 15.90
N HIS A 46 11.20 7.16 15.88
CA HIS A 46 9.88 7.78 15.74
C HIS A 46 9.65 8.83 16.85
N PRO A 47 9.36 10.10 16.50
CA PRO A 47 9.24 11.17 17.48
C PRO A 47 8.05 10.95 18.42
N ARG A 48 8.28 10.94 19.73
CA ARG A 48 7.21 10.76 20.72
C ARG A 48 6.16 11.87 20.65
N ALA A 49 6.54 13.05 20.21
CA ALA A 49 5.65 14.22 20.12
C ALA A 49 4.53 14.07 19.08
N ILE A 50 4.68 13.16 18.12
CA ILE A 50 3.63 12.85 17.12
C ILE A 50 2.80 11.62 17.49
N GLY A 51 2.96 11.08 18.69
CA GLY A 51 2.17 9.99 19.23
C GLY A 51 2.83 8.61 19.10
N SER A 52 2.06 7.58 19.42
CA SER A 52 2.52 6.19 19.42
C SER A 52 2.68 5.65 18.01
N ALA A 53 3.84 5.05 17.73
CA ALA A 53 4.08 4.34 16.47
C ALA A 53 3.09 3.19 16.21
N LEU A 54 2.61 2.56 17.27
CA LEU A 54 1.73 1.38 17.18
C LEU A 54 0.24 1.72 17.13
N THR A 55 -0.20 2.70 17.92
CA THR A 55 -1.62 2.92 18.22
C THR A 55 -2.19 4.23 17.69
N ASN A 56 -1.36 5.14 17.15
CA ASN A 56 -1.87 6.34 16.50
C ASN A 56 -2.58 5.95 15.19
N ALA A 57 -3.84 6.36 15.06
CA ALA A 57 -4.66 6.01 13.90
C ALA A 57 -4.37 6.88 12.66
N HIS A 58 -3.76 8.04 12.86
CA HIS A 58 -3.53 9.03 11.80
C HIS A 58 -2.06 9.18 11.41
N ILE A 59 -1.12 8.80 12.29
CA ILE A 59 0.31 8.96 12.06
C ILE A 59 1.01 7.69 12.52
N THR A 60 1.64 6.98 11.60
CA THR A 60 2.37 5.74 11.91
C THR A 60 3.66 5.67 11.10
N PRO A 61 4.75 5.06 11.60
CA PRO A 61 5.84 4.65 10.73
C PRO A 61 5.36 3.54 9.80
N TYR A 62 5.81 3.56 8.54
CA TYR A 62 5.33 2.58 7.56
C TYR A 62 6.30 1.40 7.38
N HIS A 63 7.35 1.54 6.57
CA HIS A 63 8.34 0.48 6.35
C HIS A 63 9.69 0.82 6.96
N ALA A 64 10.38 1.83 6.44
CA ALA A 64 11.57 2.38 7.09
C ALA A 64 11.19 3.16 8.35
N GLY A 65 12.08 3.21 9.34
CA GLY A 65 11.83 3.94 10.58
C GLY A 65 11.60 5.45 10.37
N ALA A 66 12.19 6.00 9.31
CA ALA A 66 12.01 7.40 8.92
C ALA A 66 10.78 7.65 8.02
N LEU A 67 10.14 6.63 7.47
CA LEU A 67 8.96 6.77 6.62
C LEU A 67 7.71 6.90 7.47
N LEU A 68 7.09 8.08 7.46
CA LEU A 68 5.79 8.33 8.10
C LEU A 68 4.66 8.10 7.10
N GLU A 69 3.55 7.56 7.57
CA GLU A 69 2.29 7.47 6.86
C GLU A 69 1.25 8.32 7.59
N LEU A 70 0.67 9.28 6.88
CA LEU A 70 -0.35 10.20 7.36
C LEU A 70 -1.70 9.78 6.79
N ILE A 71 -2.67 9.52 7.66
CA ILE A 71 -3.91 8.82 7.34
C ILE A 71 -5.10 9.70 7.71
N THR A 72 -5.93 10.05 6.71
CA THR A 72 -7.20 10.75 6.94
C THR A 72 -8.33 9.76 7.24
N GLU A 73 -9.40 10.25 7.84
CA GLU A 73 -10.67 9.53 7.86
C GLU A 73 -11.31 9.51 6.45
N PRO A 74 -12.19 8.53 6.16
CA PRO A 74 -13.02 8.58 4.96
C PRO A 74 -14.03 9.72 5.02
N GLN A 75 -14.02 10.61 4.03
CA GLN A 75 -14.88 11.78 3.95
C GLN A 75 -15.71 11.78 2.65
N ALA A 76 -16.89 12.38 2.70
CA ALA A 76 -17.75 12.56 1.53
C ALA A 76 -17.31 13.73 0.63
N ARG A 77 -16.71 14.77 1.21
CA ARG A 77 -16.25 15.96 0.49
C ARG A 77 -14.73 15.94 0.31
N VAL A 78 -14.28 16.31 -0.87
CA VAL A 78 -12.85 16.37 -1.20
C VAL A 78 -12.14 17.41 -0.33
N GLU A 79 -12.78 18.56 -0.11
CA GLU A 79 -12.24 19.66 0.68
C GLU A 79 -11.95 19.22 2.12
N ASP A 80 -12.84 18.41 2.71
CA ASP A 80 -12.70 17.93 4.09
C ASP A 80 -11.50 16.95 4.20
N VAL A 81 -11.31 16.07 3.21
CA VAL A 81 -10.12 15.16 3.15
C VAL A 81 -8.83 15.96 3.06
N LEU A 82 -8.80 16.96 2.17
CA LEU A 82 -7.61 17.78 1.96
C LEU A 82 -7.30 18.65 3.17
N GLN A 83 -8.31 19.19 3.82
CA GLN A 83 -8.13 19.99 5.05
C GLN A 83 -7.60 19.10 6.18
N GLU A 84 -8.18 17.92 6.39
CA GLU A 84 -7.70 16.99 7.42
C GLU A 84 -6.25 16.58 7.15
N LEU A 85 -5.88 16.27 5.90
CA LEU A 85 -4.51 15.94 5.54
C LEU A 85 -3.56 17.13 5.82
N ALA A 86 -3.97 18.36 5.50
CA ALA A 86 -3.19 19.57 5.78
C ALA A 86 -3.01 19.79 7.28
N ASP A 87 -4.04 19.54 8.09
CA ASP A 87 -3.99 19.66 9.54
C ASP A 87 -3.02 18.62 10.15
N ILE A 88 -3.06 17.37 9.68
CA ILE A 88 -2.12 16.33 10.10
C ILE A 88 -0.67 16.73 9.71
N HIS A 89 -0.46 17.22 8.49
CA HIS A 89 0.84 17.70 8.05
C HIS A 89 1.36 18.84 8.91
N THR A 90 0.51 19.82 9.20
CA THR A 90 0.84 20.98 10.05
C THR A 90 1.22 20.53 11.46
N PHE A 91 0.45 19.60 12.03
CA PHE A 91 0.76 19.03 13.34
C PHE A 91 2.10 18.34 13.34
N VAL A 92 2.36 17.45 12.37
CA VAL A 92 3.63 16.71 12.28
C VAL A 92 4.80 17.66 12.08
N ALA A 93 4.72 18.59 11.12
CA ALA A 93 5.77 19.56 10.85
C ALA A 93 6.13 20.41 12.07
N GLY A 94 5.14 20.80 12.87
CA GLY A 94 5.36 21.53 14.11
C GLY A 94 5.97 20.71 15.26
N LYS A 95 6.12 19.38 15.08
CA LYS A 95 6.70 18.46 16.09
C LYS A 95 8.00 17.82 15.64
N LEU A 96 8.39 17.99 14.38
CA LEU A 96 9.71 17.62 13.89
C LEU A 96 10.69 18.75 14.22
N ASP A 97 11.74 18.43 14.95
CA ASP A 97 12.71 19.45 15.43
C ASP A 97 13.50 20.04 14.24
N GLN A 98 14.53 19.36 13.78
CA GLN A 98 15.35 19.81 12.63
C GLN A 98 15.14 18.95 11.38
N GLU A 99 14.08 18.18 11.35
CA GLU A 99 13.72 17.32 10.25
C GLU A 99 12.52 17.90 9.48
N ILE A 100 12.44 17.57 8.21
CA ILE A 100 11.31 17.90 7.34
C ILE A 100 10.75 16.63 6.72
N ILE A 101 9.52 16.69 6.21
CA ILE A 101 8.92 15.62 5.41
C ILE A 101 9.33 15.81 3.94
N TRP A 102 10.01 14.82 3.39
CA TRP A 102 10.33 14.74 1.97
C TRP A 102 9.07 14.34 1.18
N ASN A 103 8.57 15.24 0.34
CA ASN A 103 7.29 15.07 -0.35
C ASN A 103 7.37 14.38 -1.71
N GLN A 104 8.55 13.93 -2.13
CA GLN A 104 8.68 13.14 -3.36
C GLN A 104 8.55 11.65 -3.06
N SER A 105 8.04 10.88 -4.04
CA SER A 105 7.92 9.42 -3.91
C SER A 105 9.29 8.75 -3.82
N MET A 106 10.21 9.14 -4.71
CA MET A 106 11.56 8.60 -4.69
C MET A 106 12.39 9.31 -3.60
N PRO A 107 13.15 8.56 -2.81
CA PRO A 107 13.96 9.15 -1.75
C PRO A 107 15.05 10.06 -2.32
N ALA A 108 15.51 11.02 -1.50
CA ALA A 108 16.68 11.83 -1.81
C ALA A 108 17.97 11.06 -1.47
N LEU A 109 18.66 11.42 -0.39
CA LEU A 109 19.93 10.81 -0.03
C LEU A 109 19.74 9.68 1.00
N LEU A 110 20.02 8.45 0.59
CA LEU A 110 20.00 7.29 1.46
C LEU A 110 21.41 7.01 2.02
N PRO A 111 21.52 6.62 3.31
CA PRO A 111 22.75 6.06 3.84
C PRO A 111 23.02 4.66 3.23
N ALA A 112 24.13 4.03 3.57
CA ALA A 112 24.37 2.64 3.21
C ALA A 112 23.19 1.76 3.68
N GLU A 113 22.83 0.75 2.90
CA GLU A 113 21.61 -0.07 3.14
C GLU A 113 21.54 -0.62 4.57
N LYS A 114 22.66 -1.04 5.15
CA LYS A 114 22.75 -1.55 6.52
C LYS A 114 22.35 -0.52 7.60
N GLU A 115 22.48 0.78 7.29
CA GLU A 115 22.16 1.88 8.20
C GLU A 115 20.72 2.33 8.13
N ILE A 116 19.97 1.89 7.11
CA ILE A 116 18.54 2.18 7.01
C ILE A 116 17.82 1.41 8.12
N ALA A 117 17.23 2.14 9.07
CA ALA A 117 16.48 1.55 10.17
C ALA A 117 15.12 1.06 9.70
N ILE A 118 14.70 -0.10 10.20
CA ILE A 118 13.37 -0.65 10.01
C ILE A 118 12.45 -0.09 11.10
N ALA A 119 11.19 0.20 10.74
CA ALA A 119 10.21 0.75 11.67
C ALA A 119 10.06 -0.12 12.92
N TRP A 120 10.02 0.54 14.07
CA TRP A 120 9.90 -0.08 15.38
C TRP A 120 8.59 0.32 16.06
N TYR A 121 7.90 -0.66 16.64
CA TYR A 121 6.55 -0.50 17.20
C TYR A 121 6.46 -0.92 18.67
N GLY A 122 7.59 -1.11 19.34
CA GLY A 122 7.65 -1.60 20.71
C GLY A 122 7.70 -3.11 20.84
N THR A 123 7.74 -3.61 22.09
CA THR A 123 8.00 -5.01 22.44
C THR A 123 6.74 -5.87 22.61
N SER A 124 5.53 -5.31 22.43
CA SER A 124 4.29 -6.08 22.45
C SER A 124 4.26 -7.09 21.29
N ASN A 125 3.49 -8.17 21.43
CA ASN A 125 3.36 -9.18 20.36
C ASN A 125 2.95 -8.54 19.04
N THR A 126 2.02 -7.59 19.03
CA THR A 126 1.59 -6.86 17.84
C THR A 126 2.70 -5.99 17.27
N GLY A 127 3.45 -5.30 18.13
CA GLY A 127 4.60 -4.48 17.73
C GLY A 127 5.70 -5.31 17.11
N MET A 128 6.05 -6.43 17.75
CA MET A 128 7.06 -7.38 17.25
C MET A 128 6.63 -8.01 15.92
N LEU A 129 5.39 -8.41 15.77
CA LEU A 129 4.87 -8.95 14.51
C LEU A 129 5.01 -7.93 13.37
N LYS A 130 4.64 -6.67 13.61
CA LYS A 130 4.81 -5.59 12.62
C LYS A 130 6.27 -5.35 12.25
N HIS A 131 7.18 -5.42 13.23
CA HIS A 131 8.60 -5.25 13.02
C HIS A 131 9.21 -6.42 12.22
N VAL A 132 8.93 -7.66 12.64
CA VAL A 132 9.43 -8.88 11.96
C VAL A 132 8.93 -8.96 10.51
N TYR A 133 7.66 -8.62 10.28
CA TYR A 133 7.12 -8.52 8.91
C TYR A 133 7.98 -7.60 8.04
N ARG A 134 8.35 -6.42 8.54
CA ARG A 134 9.17 -5.44 7.81
C ARG A 134 10.62 -5.87 7.66
N ARG A 135 11.17 -6.59 8.63
CA ARG A 135 12.46 -7.27 8.46
C ARG A 135 12.40 -8.26 7.30
N GLY A 136 11.33 -9.05 7.21
CA GLY A 136 11.11 -9.95 6.09
C GLY A 136 11.03 -9.22 4.74
N LEU A 137 10.35 -8.08 4.67
CA LEU A 137 10.35 -7.24 3.47
C LEU A 137 11.75 -6.74 3.11
N ALA A 138 12.55 -6.36 4.10
CA ALA A 138 13.94 -5.93 3.87
C ALA A 138 14.81 -7.05 3.31
N GLU A 139 14.67 -8.27 3.84
CA GLU A 139 15.39 -9.45 3.34
C GLU A 139 14.95 -9.85 1.92
N ARG A 140 13.66 -9.72 1.62
CA ARG A 140 13.07 -10.11 0.34
C ARG A 140 13.29 -9.08 -0.77
N TYR A 141 13.16 -7.79 -0.46
CA TYR A 141 13.12 -6.71 -1.46
C TYR A 141 14.22 -5.67 -1.29
N GLY A 142 14.94 -5.68 -0.16
CA GLY A 142 15.96 -4.70 0.19
C GLY A 142 15.40 -3.48 0.92
N LYS A 143 16.22 -2.86 1.77
CA LYS A 143 15.82 -1.71 2.59
C LYS A 143 15.60 -0.42 1.79
N PRO A 144 16.33 -0.10 0.70
CA PRO A 144 16.05 1.08 -0.11
C PRO A 144 14.63 1.13 -0.64
N MET A 145 14.06 -0.02 -0.99
CA MET A 145 12.66 -0.13 -1.43
C MET A 145 11.66 0.34 -0.38
N GLN A 146 11.99 0.17 0.91
CA GLN A 146 11.16 0.62 2.03
C GLN A 146 11.20 2.14 2.25
N CYS A 147 12.06 2.85 1.53
CA CYS A 147 12.16 4.31 1.54
C CYS A 147 11.37 4.98 0.39
N ILE A 148 10.72 4.20 -0.45
CA ILE A 148 9.86 4.74 -1.50
C ILE A 148 8.51 5.09 -0.88
N ALA A 149 8.10 6.35 -1.02
CA ALA A 149 6.86 6.88 -0.48
C ALA A 149 5.74 6.86 -1.51
N GLY A 150 4.53 6.57 -1.08
CA GLY A 150 3.34 6.55 -1.92
C GLY A 150 2.21 7.43 -1.40
N VAL A 151 1.21 7.62 -2.25
CA VAL A 151 -0.09 8.14 -1.87
C VAL A 151 -1.12 7.08 -2.21
N HIS A 152 -1.78 6.54 -1.19
CA HIS A 152 -2.91 5.65 -1.37
C HIS A 152 -4.21 6.46 -1.35
N TYR A 153 -5.01 6.28 -2.37
CA TYR A 153 -6.33 6.87 -2.46
C TYR A 153 -7.38 5.81 -2.15
N ASN A 154 -7.99 5.90 -0.99
CA ASN A 154 -9.07 5.02 -0.57
C ASN A 154 -10.39 5.53 -1.15
N PHE A 155 -11.17 4.63 -1.72
CA PHE A 155 -12.40 4.98 -2.42
C PHE A 155 -13.48 3.94 -2.13
N SER A 156 -14.69 4.41 -1.82
CA SER A 156 -15.84 3.53 -1.67
C SER A 156 -17.10 4.14 -2.27
N LEU A 157 -17.95 3.26 -2.79
CA LEU A 157 -19.24 3.60 -3.36
C LEU A 157 -20.37 3.26 -2.37
N PRO A 158 -21.45 4.04 -2.35
CA PRO A 158 -22.61 3.73 -1.51
C PRO A 158 -23.29 2.45 -1.96
N ASP A 159 -23.81 1.67 -1.02
CA ASP A 159 -24.39 0.35 -1.30
C ASP A 159 -25.57 0.38 -2.29
N GLY A 160 -26.34 1.45 -2.30
CA GLY A 160 -27.45 1.62 -3.23
C GLY A 160 -27.04 1.68 -4.71
N ILE A 161 -25.76 1.88 -5.01
CA ILE A 161 -25.29 1.96 -6.39
C ILE A 161 -25.35 0.59 -7.10
N TRP A 162 -25.13 -0.49 -6.35
CA TRP A 162 -25.04 -1.83 -6.93
C TRP A 162 -26.35 -2.31 -7.56
N PRO A 163 -27.49 -2.26 -6.84
CA PRO A 163 -28.78 -2.57 -7.48
C PRO A 163 -29.17 -1.55 -8.56
N LEU A 164 -28.85 -0.25 -8.38
CA LEU A 164 -29.12 0.78 -9.39
C LEU A 164 -28.45 0.47 -10.73
N LEU A 165 -27.21 -0.07 -10.69
CA LEU A 165 -26.44 -0.44 -11.87
C LEU A 165 -26.70 -1.89 -12.33
N ASN A 166 -27.67 -2.59 -11.75
CA ASN A 166 -27.93 -4.00 -12.00
C ASN A 166 -26.67 -4.86 -11.95
N VAL A 167 -25.87 -4.69 -10.91
CA VAL A 167 -24.70 -5.55 -10.70
C VAL A 167 -25.18 -6.94 -10.30
N CYS A 168 -24.66 -7.98 -10.94
CA CYS A 168 -25.01 -9.37 -10.64
C CYS A 168 -24.63 -9.75 -9.22
N GLY A 169 -25.46 -10.56 -8.56
CA GLY A 169 -25.24 -11.10 -7.22
C GLY A 169 -26.57 -11.51 -6.58
N ASP A 170 -26.55 -12.56 -5.78
CA ASP A 170 -27.75 -13.11 -5.12
C ASP A 170 -28.21 -12.23 -3.94
N ASN A 171 -27.30 -11.43 -3.42
CA ASN A 171 -27.53 -10.51 -2.33
C ASN A 171 -26.66 -9.24 -2.47
N LEU A 172 -26.84 -8.26 -1.60
CA LEU A 172 -26.10 -7.00 -1.63
C LEU A 172 -24.58 -7.19 -1.48
N GLN A 173 -24.14 -8.17 -0.68
CA GLN A 173 -22.72 -8.44 -0.49
C GLN A 173 -22.07 -8.97 -1.77
N ASP A 174 -22.75 -9.85 -2.50
CA ASP A 174 -22.26 -10.39 -3.76
C ASP A 174 -22.24 -9.29 -4.83
N GLN A 175 -23.28 -8.48 -4.91
CA GLN A 175 -23.34 -7.32 -5.80
C GLN A 175 -22.20 -6.35 -5.53
N ARG A 176 -21.91 -6.04 -4.27
CA ARG A 176 -20.80 -5.19 -3.85
C ARG A 176 -19.46 -5.80 -4.30
N SER A 177 -19.21 -7.06 -4.01
CA SER A 177 -17.98 -7.76 -4.37
C SER A 177 -17.77 -7.76 -5.88
N ASN A 178 -18.77 -8.15 -6.64
CA ASN A 178 -18.72 -8.18 -8.09
C ASN A 178 -18.54 -6.77 -8.70
N GLY A 179 -19.19 -5.78 -8.12
CA GLY A 179 -19.08 -4.39 -8.53
C GLY A 179 -17.66 -3.83 -8.32
N TYR A 180 -17.05 -4.06 -7.17
CA TYR A 180 -15.67 -3.63 -6.91
C TYR A 180 -14.66 -4.40 -7.76
N LEU A 181 -14.83 -5.70 -7.98
CA LEU A 181 -13.95 -6.44 -8.89
C LEU A 181 -14.04 -5.91 -10.33
N ALA A 182 -15.25 -5.56 -10.80
CA ALA A 182 -15.42 -4.91 -12.09
C ALA A 182 -14.75 -3.52 -12.14
N LEU A 183 -14.84 -2.74 -11.07
CA LEU A 183 -14.14 -1.47 -10.94
C LEU A 183 -12.62 -1.66 -11.04
N ILE A 184 -12.06 -2.65 -10.36
CA ILE A 184 -10.62 -2.97 -10.39
C ILE A 184 -10.18 -3.32 -11.81
N ARG A 185 -10.92 -4.18 -12.52
CA ARG A 185 -10.62 -4.54 -13.92
C ARG A 185 -10.62 -3.31 -14.84
N ASN A 186 -11.59 -2.42 -14.67
CA ASN A 186 -11.67 -1.19 -15.45
C ASN A 186 -10.55 -0.20 -15.05
N PHE A 187 -10.27 -0.05 -13.76
CA PHE A 187 -9.15 0.77 -13.30
C PHE A 187 -7.83 0.27 -13.91
N THR A 188 -7.55 -1.03 -13.85
CA THR A 188 -6.33 -1.60 -14.42
C THR A 188 -6.20 -1.30 -15.91
N ARG A 189 -7.32 -1.33 -16.65
CA ARG A 189 -7.35 -1.01 -18.08
C ARG A 189 -7.00 0.46 -18.38
N TYR A 190 -7.42 1.38 -17.52
CA TYR A 190 -7.30 2.83 -17.75
C TYR A 190 -6.30 3.54 -16.85
N SER A 191 -5.62 2.82 -15.93
CA SER A 191 -4.69 3.41 -14.95
C SER A 191 -3.53 4.17 -15.59
N TRP A 192 -3.10 3.77 -16.79
CA TRP A 192 -2.07 4.48 -17.55
C TRP A 192 -2.40 5.96 -17.76
N LEU A 193 -3.69 6.29 -17.93
CA LEU A 193 -4.12 7.69 -18.09
C LEU A 193 -3.89 8.50 -16.81
N LEU A 194 -4.14 7.89 -15.64
CA LEU A 194 -3.89 8.55 -14.36
C LEU A 194 -2.39 8.77 -14.14
N MET A 195 -1.56 7.80 -14.48
CA MET A 195 -0.11 7.96 -14.42
C MET A 195 0.39 9.05 -15.40
N TYR A 196 -0.14 9.07 -16.61
CA TYR A 196 0.19 10.08 -17.60
C TYR A 196 -0.16 11.51 -17.15
N LEU A 197 -1.36 11.69 -16.55
CA LEU A 197 -1.85 13.00 -16.14
C LEU A 197 -1.27 13.47 -14.80
N PHE A 198 -1.03 12.55 -13.86
CA PHE A 198 -0.74 12.87 -12.46
C PHE A 198 0.56 12.27 -11.93
N GLY A 199 1.32 11.57 -12.75
CA GLY A 199 2.63 11.07 -12.36
C GLY A 199 3.56 12.24 -12.01
N ALA A 200 4.21 12.15 -10.84
CA ALA A 200 5.01 13.24 -10.27
C ALA A 200 6.37 12.78 -9.71
N SER A 201 6.89 11.64 -10.20
CA SER A 201 8.21 11.13 -9.81
C SER A 201 8.99 10.63 -11.03
N PRO A 202 9.32 11.53 -11.98
CA PRO A 202 9.99 11.16 -13.23
C PRO A 202 11.49 10.91 -13.07
N VAL A 203 12.07 11.27 -11.95
CA VAL A 203 13.51 11.19 -11.67
C VAL A 203 13.77 10.57 -10.32
N LEU A 204 14.99 10.05 -10.14
CA LEU A 204 15.50 9.61 -8.85
C LEU A 204 17.00 9.97 -8.73
N ASP A 205 17.46 10.09 -7.50
CA ASP A 205 18.88 10.19 -7.19
C ASP A 205 19.56 8.83 -7.39
N ALA A 206 20.71 8.81 -8.05
CA ALA A 206 21.46 7.58 -8.33
C ALA A 206 21.84 6.80 -7.06
N ASN A 207 22.01 7.51 -5.94
CA ASN A 207 22.24 6.91 -4.62
C ASN A 207 21.12 5.96 -4.18
N CYS A 208 19.88 6.17 -4.62
CA CYS A 208 18.74 5.30 -4.31
C CYS A 208 18.95 3.87 -4.78
N LEU A 209 19.72 3.66 -5.84
CA LEU A 209 19.99 2.34 -6.39
C LEU A 209 21.06 1.57 -5.63
N GLN A 210 21.82 2.21 -4.75
CA GLN A 210 22.88 1.58 -3.95
C GLN A 210 23.84 0.73 -4.80
N GLY A 211 24.20 1.23 -6.01
CA GLY A 211 25.09 0.54 -6.93
C GLY A 211 24.46 -0.62 -7.72
N ARG A 212 23.15 -0.83 -7.63
CA ARG A 212 22.45 -1.86 -8.41
C ARG A 212 22.44 -1.52 -9.89
N SER A 213 22.59 -2.53 -10.75
CA SER A 213 22.47 -2.35 -12.20
C SER A 213 21.05 -1.89 -12.56
N ASN A 214 20.96 -1.01 -13.53
CA ASN A 214 19.70 -0.43 -13.99
C ASN A 214 19.79 -0.04 -15.47
N ASN A 215 18.64 0.23 -16.07
CA ASN A 215 18.51 0.68 -17.46
C ASN A 215 18.04 2.15 -17.56
N LEU A 216 18.36 2.97 -16.55
CA LEU A 216 17.98 4.37 -16.52
C LEU A 216 18.98 5.23 -17.27
N ASP A 217 18.48 6.28 -17.88
CA ASP A 217 19.29 7.32 -18.50
C ASP A 217 19.76 8.33 -17.45
N LYS A 218 20.97 8.85 -17.63
CA LYS A 218 21.50 9.93 -16.81
C LYS A 218 21.04 11.30 -17.36
N ILE A 219 20.48 12.13 -16.47
CA ILE A 219 20.30 13.57 -16.74
C ILE A 219 21.58 14.32 -16.39
N ASP A 220 22.18 13.97 -15.26
CA ASP A 220 23.47 14.43 -14.77
C ASP A 220 24.15 13.31 -13.95
N ASP A 221 25.23 13.63 -13.22
CA ASP A 221 26.03 12.63 -12.50
C ASP A 221 25.22 11.90 -11.41
N ASP A 222 24.27 12.60 -10.79
CA ASP A 222 23.52 12.11 -9.64
C ASP A 222 22.03 11.87 -9.96
N THR A 223 21.52 12.31 -11.11
CA THR A 223 20.10 12.24 -11.45
C THR A 223 19.83 11.26 -12.58
N LEU A 224 18.97 10.30 -12.31
CA LEU A 224 18.54 9.28 -13.25
C LEU A 224 17.07 9.43 -13.62
N THR A 225 16.75 9.05 -14.85
CA THR A 225 15.36 9.05 -15.37
C THR A 225 15.13 7.87 -16.31
N MET A 226 13.89 7.67 -16.68
CA MET A 226 13.52 6.78 -17.77
C MET A 226 12.74 7.60 -18.81
N PRO A 227 13.09 7.53 -20.10
CA PRO A 227 12.36 8.26 -21.14
C PRO A 227 10.86 8.02 -21.06
N TRP A 228 10.10 9.12 -21.11
CA TRP A 228 8.62 9.12 -21.06
C TRP A 228 8.00 8.64 -19.74
N ALA A 229 8.78 8.25 -18.74
CA ALA A 229 8.25 7.90 -17.44
C ALA A 229 7.76 9.15 -16.70
N THR A 230 6.55 9.07 -16.17
CA THR A 230 5.95 10.11 -15.31
C THR A 230 6.03 9.74 -13.83
N SER A 231 6.23 8.44 -13.53
CA SER A 231 6.35 7.94 -12.15
C SER A 231 7.26 6.72 -12.10
N LEU A 232 8.50 6.91 -11.65
CA LEU A 232 9.44 5.81 -11.40
C LEU A 232 9.01 4.92 -10.23
N ARG A 233 8.23 5.45 -9.29
CA ARG A 233 7.60 4.65 -8.24
C ARG A 233 6.73 3.52 -8.81
N MET A 234 6.06 3.76 -9.92
CA MET A 234 5.16 2.79 -10.57
C MET A 234 5.88 1.94 -11.62
N SER A 235 7.19 2.09 -11.76
CA SER A 235 8.04 1.27 -12.63
C SER A 235 8.60 0.06 -11.90
N ASP A 236 9.38 -0.73 -12.61
CA ASP A 236 10.10 -1.91 -12.10
C ASP A 236 11.13 -1.59 -11.01
N LEU A 237 11.44 -0.32 -10.81
CA LEU A 237 12.30 0.17 -9.74
C LEU A 237 11.57 0.32 -8.41
N GLY A 238 10.25 0.42 -8.44
CA GLY A 238 9.40 0.43 -7.25
C GLY A 238 9.28 -0.96 -6.63
N TYR A 239 8.27 -1.12 -5.77
CA TYR A 239 7.89 -2.43 -5.25
C TYR A 239 7.45 -3.33 -6.41
N HIS A 240 8.36 -4.17 -6.85
CA HIS A 240 8.11 -5.09 -7.94
C HIS A 240 7.76 -6.45 -7.39
N ASN A 241 6.76 -7.06 -7.99
CA ASN A 241 6.46 -8.45 -7.77
C ASN A 241 7.64 -9.27 -8.27
N LYS A 242 8.46 -9.80 -7.36
CA LYS A 242 9.47 -10.80 -7.71
C LYS A 242 8.81 -12.03 -8.31
N GLU A 243 9.59 -12.92 -8.90
CA GLU A 243 9.13 -14.17 -9.51
C GLU A 243 8.11 -14.91 -8.63
N ALA A 244 8.33 -14.94 -7.33
CA ALA A 244 7.41 -15.52 -6.36
C ALA A 244 5.98 -14.94 -6.45
N GLN A 245 5.84 -13.63 -6.66
CA GLN A 245 4.53 -12.99 -6.78
C GLN A 245 3.99 -12.99 -8.21
N ALA A 246 4.84 -13.13 -9.22
CA ALA A 246 4.41 -13.26 -10.61
C ALA A 246 3.59 -14.55 -10.82
N GLU A 247 3.88 -15.61 -10.07
CA GLU A 247 3.12 -16.87 -10.12
C GLU A 247 1.71 -16.77 -9.53
N LEU A 248 1.43 -15.73 -8.73
CA LEU A 248 0.11 -15.52 -8.13
C LEU A 248 -1.00 -15.37 -9.18
N GLN A 249 -0.69 -14.77 -10.33
CA GLN A 249 -1.62 -14.53 -11.42
C GLN A 249 -3.01 -14.10 -10.91
N LEU A 250 -3.07 -13.10 -10.03
CA LEU A 250 -4.32 -12.67 -9.41
C LEU A 250 -5.38 -12.39 -10.46
N CYS A 251 -6.54 -12.98 -10.24
CA CYS A 251 -7.69 -12.84 -11.10
C CYS A 251 -8.76 -12.02 -10.38
N TYR A 252 -9.21 -10.95 -11.00
CA TYR A 252 -10.28 -10.10 -10.49
C TYR A 252 -11.63 -10.39 -11.16
N ASN A 253 -11.83 -11.59 -11.75
CA ASN A 253 -13.07 -11.97 -12.39
C ASN A 253 -14.15 -12.31 -11.37
N ASP A 254 -13.78 -13.03 -10.33
CA ASP A 254 -14.64 -13.40 -9.22
C ASP A 254 -13.89 -13.40 -7.90
N LEU A 255 -14.65 -13.27 -6.79
CA LEU A 255 -14.08 -13.15 -5.45
C LEU A 255 -13.44 -14.47 -4.98
N ASP A 256 -14.06 -15.59 -5.29
CA ASP A 256 -13.61 -16.91 -4.81
C ASP A 256 -12.22 -17.23 -5.38
N THR A 257 -12.05 -17.06 -6.68
CA THR A 257 -10.75 -17.25 -7.34
C THR A 257 -9.70 -16.29 -6.78
N PHE A 258 -10.06 -15.03 -6.56
CA PHE A 258 -9.15 -14.05 -5.96
C PHE A 258 -8.71 -14.48 -4.55
N VAL A 259 -9.65 -14.81 -3.68
CA VAL A 259 -9.38 -15.24 -2.30
C VAL A 259 -8.57 -16.54 -2.26
N MET A 260 -8.92 -17.52 -3.10
CA MET A 260 -8.19 -18.79 -3.17
C MET A 260 -6.72 -18.58 -3.58
N ARG A 261 -6.44 -17.72 -4.55
CA ARG A 261 -5.07 -17.44 -4.97
C ARG A 261 -4.26 -16.70 -3.91
N MET A 262 -4.88 -15.72 -3.24
CA MET A 262 -4.27 -15.03 -2.11
C MET A 262 -3.98 -16.00 -0.95
N TYR A 263 -4.92 -16.87 -0.62
CA TYR A 263 -4.73 -17.89 0.41
C TYR A 263 -3.59 -18.85 0.04
N HIS A 264 -3.59 -19.35 -1.19
CA HIS A 264 -2.51 -20.22 -1.68
C HIS A 264 -1.13 -19.57 -1.49
N ALA A 265 -0.97 -18.31 -1.86
CA ALA A 265 0.29 -17.59 -1.68
C ALA A 265 0.67 -17.37 -0.21
N ALA A 266 -0.32 -17.23 0.67
CA ALA A 266 -0.08 -17.04 2.11
C ALA A 266 0.29 -18.34 2.84
N VAL A 267 0.10 -19.51 2.24
CA VAL A 267 0.40 -20.82 2.85
C VAL A 267 1.43 -21.65 2.09
N THR A 268 1.85 -21.21 0.91
CA THR A 268 2.82 -21.93 0.07
C THR A 268 4.22 -21.37 0.26
N SER A 269 5.14 -22.21 0.69
CA SER A 269 6.55 -21.86 0.81
C SER A 269 7.20 -21.58 -0.56
N TRP A 270 8.15 -20.65 -0.55
CA TRP A 270 8.96 -20.31 -1.72
C TRP A 270 10.41 -20.75 -1.50
N PRO A 271 11.05 -21.47 -2.44
CA PRO A 271 12.36 -22.08 -2.22
C PRO A 271 13.45 -21.12 -1.76
N ASP A 272 13.49 -19.89 -2.30
CA ASP A 272 14.51 -18.93 -1.90
C ASP A 272 14.24 -18.36 -0.50
N TYR A 273 12.98 -18.25 -0.09
CA TYR A 273 12.63 -17.82 1.26
C TYR A 273 12.84 -18.94 2.28
N GLU A 274 12.72 -20.20 1.88
CA GLU A 274 13.10 -21.37 2.70
C GLU A 274 14.61 -21.43 2.95
N LYS A 275 15.42 -21.16 1.92
CA LYS A 275 16.90 -21.07 2.06
C LYS A 275 17.29 -19.92 3.01
N LEU A 276 16.57 -18.82 2.95
CA LEU A 276 16.80 -17.68 3.85
C LEU A 276 16.47 -18.04 5.30
N GLY A 277 15.43 -18.86 5.54
CA GLY A 277 14.94 -19.24 6.84
C GLY A 277 14.17 -18.14 7.55
N THR A 278 13.61 -18.44 8.71
CA THR A 278 12.85 -17.48 9.52
C THR A 278 13.68 -16.79 10.60
N HIS A 279 14.86 -17.34 10.91
CA HIS A 279 15.76 -16.83 11.94
C HIS A 279 17.19 -16.73 11.43
N ARG A 280 17.92 -15.74 11.95
CA ARG A 280 19.37 -15.60 11.79
C ARG A 280 19.95 -15.13 13.12
N ASP A 281 20.99 -15.82 13.61
CA ASP A 281 21.64 -15.52 14.90
C ASP A 281 20.66 -15.45 16.10
N GLY A 282 19.62 -16.28 16.08
CA GLY A 282 18.60 -16.36 17.12
C GLY A 282 17.50 -15.32 17.01
N GLU A 283 17.53 -14.43 16.02
CA GLU A 283 16.53 -13.40 15.81
C GLU A 283 15.61 -13.70 14.63
N TRP A 284 14.33 -13.34 14.76
CA TRP A 284 13.38 -13.40 13.65
C TRP A 284 13.76 -12.42 12.53
N ILE A 285 13.87 -12.94 11.30
CA ILE A 285 14.14 -12.12 10.10
C ILE A 285 12.96 -12.03 9.14
N GLN A 286 12.03 -12.97 9.20
CA GLN A 286 10.74 -12.93 8.48
C GLN A 286 9.70 -13.77 9.23
N LEU A 287 8.41 -13.53 8.97
CA LEU A 287 7.32 -14.22 9.67
C LEU A 287 7.20 -15.69 9.28
N ASN A 288 7.43 -16.00 8.03
CA ASN A 288 7.38 -17.33 7.45
C ASN A 288 8.16 -17.35 6.13
N THR A 289 8.21 -18.52 5.48
CA THR A 289 8.92 -18.72 4.20
C THR A 289 7.98 -18.75 3.00
N HIS A 290 6.72 -18.36 3.19
CA HIS A 290 5.69 -18.41 2.15
C HIS A 290 5.89 -17.31 1.10
N ILE A 291 5.24 -17.45 -0.05
CA ILE A 291 5.23 -16.46 -1.13
C ILE A 291 4.84 -15.09 -0.59
N LEU A 292 3.82 -15.03 0.25
CA LEU A 292 3.43 -13.84 1.02
C LEU A 292 3.56 -14.12 2.52
N GLN A 293 4.18 -13.23 3.25
CA GLN A 293 4.19 -13.31 4.73
C GLN A 293 2.80 -13.07 5.31
N ILE A 294 2.07 -12.14 4.70
CA ILE A 294 0.70 -11.76 5.02
C ILE A 294 -0.03 -11.37 3.72
N GLU A 295 -1.35 -11.38 3.73
CA GLU A 295 -2.18 -11.02 2.57
C GLU A 295 -1.88 -9.62 1.99
N ASN A 296 -1.43 -8.69 2.82
CA ASN A 296 -1.12 -7.32 2.42
C ASN A 296 0.26 -7.14 1.77
N GLU A 297 1.06 -8.18 1.67
CA GLU A 297 2.40 -8.11 1.03
C GLU A 297 2.32 -8.06 -0.50
N TYR A 298 1.15 -8.30 -1.10
CA TYR A 298 0.98 -8.16 -2.53
C TYR A 298 0.90 -6.68 -2.93
N TYR A 299 1.89 -6.23 -3.70
CA TYR A 299 1.98 -4.85 -4.18
C TYR A 299 1.37 -4.73 -5.58
N SER A 300 0.29 -3.98 -5.68
CA SER A 300 -0.37 -3.65 -6.95
C SER A 300 -0.84 -2.21 -6.95
N SER A 301 -1.06 -1.64 -8.15
CA SER A 301 -1.55 -0.25 -8.30
C SER A 301 -2.95 -0.05 -7.74
N ILE A 302 -3.74 -1.12 -7.67
CA ILE A 302 -5.09 -1.13 -7.08
C ILE A 302 -5.34 -2.48 -6.42
N ARG A 303 -6.05 -2.46 -5.30
CA ARG A 303 -6.47 -3.68 -4.61
C ARG A 303 -7.79 -3.47 -3.86
N PRO A 304 -8.62 -4.54 -3.71
CA PRO A 304 -9.80 -4.47 -2.87
C PRO A 304 -9.38 -4.32 -1.41
N LYS A 305 -10.11 -3.47 -0.67
CA LYS A 305 -10.01 -3.39 0.78
C LYS A 305 -11.33 -3.86 1.40
N ARG A 306 -11.24 -4.71 2.43
CA ARG A 306 -12.40 -5.05 3.24
C ARG A 306 -12.81 -3.82 4.08
N THR A 307 -14.10 -3.50 4.10
CA THR A 307 -14.66 -2.52 5.04
C THR A 307 -14.54 -3.08 6.45
N THR A 308 -13.74 -2.45 7.29
CA THR A 308 -13.58 -2.80 8.70
C THR A 308 -13.87 -1.58 9.54
N GLN A 309 -14.41 -1.78 10.75
CA GLN A 309 -14.53 -0.70 11.71
C GLN A 309 -13.13 -0.25 12.17
N ARG A 310 -13.00 0.99 12.62
CA ARG A 310 -11.71 1.60 13.02
C ARG A 310 -10.95 0.75 14.05
N SER A 311 -11.64 0.11 14.99
CA SER A 311 -11.08 -0.80 15.99
C SER A 311 -10.43 -2.05 15.37
N GLU A 312 -10.88 -2.48 14.21
CA GLU A 312 -10.36 -3.65 13.50
C GLU A 312 -9.10 -3.36 12.68
N ARG A 313 -8.80 -2.08 12.38
CA ARG A 313 -7.52 -1.70 11.75
C ARG A 313 -6.31 -2.06 12.61
N LEU A 314 -6.46 -2.03 13.93
CA LEU A 314 -5.42 -2.43 14.88
C LEU A 314 -5.29 -3.97 15.00
N GLN A 315 -6.33 -4.71 14.61
CA GLN A 315 -6.42 -6.16 14.67
C GLN A 315 -6.16 -6.88 13.35
N ARG A 316 -5.59 -6.21 12.33
CA ARG A 316 -5.19 -6.84 11.07
C ARG A 316 -3.97 -7.75 11.27
N LEU A 317 -4.16 -8.70 12.14
CA LEU A 317 -3.45 -9.96 12.16
C LEU A 317 -4.12 -10.88 11.13
N PRO A 318 -3.39 -11.79 10.48
CA PRO A 318 -4.01 -12.79 9.62
C PRO A 318 -5.15 -13.44 10.37
N ALA A 319 -6.31 -13.57 9.72
CA ALA A 319 -7.42 -14.32 10.25
C ALA A 319 -6.87 -15.67 10.72
N ARG A 320 -7.23 -16.09 11.93
CA ARG A 320 -6.91 -17.43 12.44
C ARG A 320 -7.17 -18.42 11.32
N ALA A 321 -6.20 -19.27 11.02
CA ALA A 321 -6.44 -20.46 10.24
C ALA A 321 -7.69 -21.14 10.80
N PRO A 322 -8.61 -21.66 9.96
CA PRO A 322 -9.76 -22.39 10.43
C PRO A 322 -9.26 -23.49 11.37
N GLY A 323 -9.72 -23.44 12.61
CA GLY A 323 -9.31 -24.40 13.64
C GLY A 323 -9.60 -25.81 13.14
N HIS A 324 -8.59 -26.67 13.18
CA HIS A 324 -8.82 -28.09 13.09
C HIS A 324 -9.87 -28.46 14.12
N ALA A 325 -11.06 -28.82 13.66
CA ALA A 325 -12.02 -29.57 14.46
C ALA A 325 -11.30 -30.86 14.84
N GLN A 326 -11.05 -31.03 16.13
CA GLN A 326 -10.63 -32.34 16.67
C GLN A 326 -11.80 -33.30 16.49
N PRO A 327 -11.59 -34.50 15.93
CA PRO A 327 -12.61 -35.54 15.97
C PRO A 327 -12.75 -36.03 17.40
N HIS A 328 -13.99 -36.19 17.85
CA HIS A 328 -14.35 -36.91 19.08
C HIS A 328 -13.93 -38.37 19.01
#